data_2afb7b0ae9ddee976faf3080ecd028ad
#
_entry.id   2afb7b0ae9ddee976faf3080ecd028ad
#
_cell.length_a   1.000
_cell.length_b   1.000
_cell.length_c   1.000
_cell.angle_alpha   90.00
_cell.angle_beta   90.00
_cell.angle_gamma   90.00
#
_symmetry.space_group_name_H-M   'P 1'
#
loop_
_entity.id
_entity.type
_entity.pdbx_description
1 polymer ?
#
loop_
_entity_poly.entity_id
_entity_poly.type
_entity_poly.pdbx_seq_one_letter_code
_entity_poly.pdbx_strand_id
1 'polypeptide(L)'
;AKLYAAMNEASDAATQGRSMTDDAIGDNLDEDVAASSVLIPAIEANQSSTVEEPSVDFAEILAKAQSELGVSPLVESTEPLLETLSQQIKDDIPSLIYSAHDFRPSGRSSVVLNGESAGERQKVGAFTVVEILPDSVILRWRQTQFRVRARNSWINM
;
A
#
# COMPACT_ATOMS: atom_id res chain seq x y z
N ALA A 1 21.75 49.85 -8.02
CA ALA A 1 20.44 50.28 -7.56
C ALA A 1 19.80 49.08 -6.87
N LYS A 2 19.99 48.91 -5.60
CA LYS A 2 19.29 49.41 -4.40
C LYS A 2 17.78 49.27 -4.50
N LEU A 3 17.27 48.61 -3.48
CA LEU A 3 15.91 48.55 -2.95
C LEU A 3 15.20 47.22 -3.32
N TYR A 4 15.15 46.31 -2.40
CA TYR A 4 14.07 46.04 -1.48
C TYR A 4 14.57 45.15 -0.36
N ALA A 5 15.10 45.79 0.63
CA ALA A 5 15.12 45.29 1.99
C ALA A 5 13.93 45.90 2.70
N ALA A 6 13.40 45.17 3.63
CA ALA A 6 12.41 45.55 4.62
C ALA A 6 10.95 45.17 4.28
N MET A 7 10.51 44.42 5.14
CA MET A 7 9.19 44.32 5.80
C MET A 7 8.76 42.87 5.88
N ASN A 8 9.06 42.24 6.98
CA ASN A 8 8.01 41.83 7.91
C ASN A 8 8.62 41.29 9.20
N GLU A 9 8.89 42.21 10.07
CA GLU A 9 8.84 41.94 11.49
C GLU A 9 7.41 42.15 11.98
N ALA A 10 7.11 41.42 12.98
CA ALA A 10 5.96 41.55 13.87
C ALA A 10 4.69 40.78 13.52
N SER A 11 4.56 39.68 14.21
CA SER A 11 3.39 39.40 15.04
C SER A 11 3.72 38.30 16.04
N ASP A 12 4.38 38.72 17.07
CA ASP A 12 4.35 38.18 18.40
C ASP A 12 3.07 38.71 19.09
N ALA A 13 2.21 37.82 19.53
CA ALA A 13 1.23 38.02 20.57
C ALA A 13 0.57 36.68 20.88
N ALA A 14 1.08 35.96 21.86
CA ALA A 14 0.48 35.96 23.18
C ALA A 14 -1.03 35.66 23.19
N THR A 15 -1.35 34.41 23.54
CA THR A 15 -2.48 34.20 24.44
C THR A 15 -2.18 33.03 25.34
N GLN A 16 -1.67 33.38 26.49
CA GLN A 16 -1.72 32.60 27.71
C GLN A 16 -3.17 32.50 28.19
N GLY A 17 -3.49 31.37 28.77
CA GLY A 17 -4.31 31.35 29.94
C GLY A 17 -5.71 30.83 29.75
N ARG A 18 -5.99 29.65 30.22
CA ARG A 18 -6.77 29.46 31.43
C ARG A 18 -6.85 27.99 31.80
N SER A 19 -6.10 27.71 32.82
CA SER A 19 -6.38 26.78 33.88
C SER A 19 -7.66 27.20 34.58
N MET A 20 -8.50 26.30 34.97
CA MET A 20 -9.27 26.24 36.20
C MET A 20 -10.21 25.05 36.09
N THR A 21 -9.90 24.10 36.89
CA THR A 21 -10.48 23.78 38.22
C THR A 21 -11.78 23.05 38.09
N ASP A 22 -11.69 21.78 38.55
CA ASP A 22 -12.10 21.46 39.91
C ASP A 22 -13.60 21.37 40.06
N ASP A 23 -14.07 20.26 40.38
CA ASP A 23 -14.98 19.84 41.46
C ASP A 23 -15.43 18.42 41.08
N ALA A 24 -14.99 17.36 41.68
CA ALA A 24 -15.22 16.90 43.04
C ALA A 24 -16.70 16.58 43.34
N ILE A 25 -16.87 15.35 43.82
CA ILE A 25 -17.91 14.90 44.79
C ILE A 25 -19.13 14.23 44.14
N GLY A 26 -19.25 12.99 44.59
CA GLY A 26 -20.45 12.16 44.57
C GLY A 26 -20.11 10.69 44.55
N ASP A 27 -19.54 10.15 45.49
CA ASP A 27 -19.86 9.48 46.78
C ASP A 27 -21.36 9.21 46.94
N ASN A 28 -21.72 7.98 46.86
CA ASN A 28 -22.77 7.27 47.54
C ASN A 28 -22.78 5.82 47.04
N LEU A 29 -22.25 4.92 47.85
CA LEU A 29 -22.95 4.18 48.92
C LEU A 29 -23.90 3.13 48.37
N ASP A 30 -23.44 1.89 48.60
CA ASP A 30 -24.13 0.76 49.20
C ASP A 30 -25.61 0.58 48.87
N GLU A 31 -25.90 -0.57 48.34
CA GLU A 31 -26.83 -1.56 48.91
C GLU A 31 -26.76 -2.83 48.05
N ASP A 32 -26.13 -3.82 48.49
CA ASP A 32 -26.55 -5.02 49.17
C ASP A 32 -27.99 -5.42 48.84
N VAL A 33 -28.14 -6.31 47.87
CA VAL A 33 -29.27 -7.23 47.84
C VAL A 33 -28.82 -8.58 47.27
N ALA A 34 -28.69 -9.44 48.28
CA ALA A 34 -29.16 -10.80 48.36
C ALA A 34 -29.06 -11.69 47.10
N ALA A 35 -28.20 -12.64 47.24
CA ALA A 35 -28.30 -13.99 46.77
C ALA A 35 -29.68 -14.43 46.28
N SER A 36 -29.76 -14.68 44.99
CA SER A 36 -30.71 -15.62 44.48
C SER A 36 -29.95 -16.73 43.76
N SER A 37 -29.69 -17.76 44.50
CA SER A 37 -29.22 -19.04 44.00
C SER A 37 -30.26 -19.59 43.05
N VAL A 38 -30.10 -19.41 41.78
CA VAL A 38 -30.79 -20.22 40.81
C VAL A 38 -29.89 -21.40 40.48
N LEU A 39 -30.24 -22.52 41.07
CA LEU A 39 -29.79 -23.84 40.69
C LEU A 39 -30.04 -24.04 39.20
N ILE A 40 -29.01 -23.98 38.42
CA ILE A 40 -29.04 -24.49 37.07
C ILE A 40 -28.75 -25.98 37.18
N PRO A 41 -29.65 -26.86 36.78
CA PRO A 41 -29.36 -28.29 36.74
C PRO A 41 -28.24 -28.52 35.73
N ALA A 42 -27.25 -29.26 36.18
CA ALA A 42 -26.20 -29.83 35.33
C ALA A 42 -26.89 -30.59 34.19
N ILE A 43 -26.82 -30.05 33.02
CA ILE A 43 -27.08 -30.81 31.80
C ILE A 43 -25.78 -31.53 31.49
N GLU A 44 -25.85 -32.82 31.73
CA GLU A 44 -24.83 -33.80 31.42
C GLU A 44 -24.31 -33.61 30.01
N ALA A 45 -23.03 -33.67 29.91
CA ALA A 45 -22.25 -33.82 28.71
C ALA A 45 -22.93 -34.82 27.78
N ASN A 46 -23.48 -34.32 26.68
CA ASN A 46 -23.82 -35.16 25.55
C ASN A 46 -22.99 -34.75 24.36
N GLN A 47 -21.98 -35.60 24.15
CA GLN A 47 -21.41 -35.99 22.87
C GLN A 47 -21.04 -34.85 21.88
N SER A 48 -19.75 -34.67 21.80
CA SER A 48 -19.02 -34.29 20.62
C SER A 48 -19.66 -34.88 19.36
N SER A 49 -20.54 -34.14 18.78
CA SER A 49 -20.71 -34.20 17.33
C SER A 49 -19.68 -33.24 16.78
N THR A 50 -18.54 -33.78 16.43
CA THR A 50 -17.61 -33.15 15.50
C THR A 50 -18.37 -33.07 14.17
N VAL A 51 -19.14 -32.02 14.01
CA VAL A 51 -19.52 -31.56 12.69
C VAL A 51 -18.20 -31.02 12.12
N GLU A 52 -17.53 -31.83 11.36
CA GLU A 52 -16.52 -31.36 10.44
C GLU A 52 -17.24 -30.37 9.51
N GLU A 53 -17.25 -29.10 9.89
CA GLU A 53 -17.56 -28.06 8.93
C GLU A 53 -16.52 -28.23 7.82
N PRO A 54 -16.96 -28.40 6.55
CA PRO A 54 -16.03 -28.46 5.46
C PRO A 54 -15.22 -27.15 5.53
N SER A 55 -13.97 -27.26 5.91
CA SER A 55 -13.02 -26.15 5.87
C SER A 55 -12.91 -25.75 4.39
N VAL A 56 -13.70 -24.77 4.03
CA VAL A 56 -13.69 -24.22 2.69
C VAL A 56 -12.32 -23.56 2.52
N ASP A 57 -11.48 -24.18 1.70
CA ASP A 57 -10.17 -23.62 1.41
C ASP A 57 -10.37 -22.37 0.54
N PHE A 58 -10.32 -21.24 1.20
CA PHE A 58 -10.47 -19.93 0.58
C PHE A 58 -9.41 -19.68 -0.50
N ALA A 59 -8.23 -20.26 -0.34
CA ALA A 59 -7.16 -20.15 -1.33
C ALA A 59 -7.52 -20.89 -2.62
N GLU A 60 -8.13 -22.08 -2.52
CA GLU A 60 -8.57 -22.85 -3.68
C GLU A 60 -9.72 -22.15 -4.43
N ILE A 61 -10.68 -21.60 -3.70
CA ILE A 61 -11.78 -20.83 -4.32
C ILE A 61 -11.26 -19.58 -5.03
N LEU A 62 -10.32 -18.89 -4.40
CA LEU A 62 -9.72 -17.69 -4.98
C LEU A 62 -8.92 -18.04 -6.24
N ALA A 63 -8.12 -19.11 -6.20
CA ALA A 63 -7.35 -19.58 -7.35
C ALA A 63 -8.26 -19.99 -8.52
N LYS A 64 -9.38 -20.68 -8.22
CA LYS A 64 -10.37 -21.05 -9.22
C LYS A 64 -11.07 -19.85 -9.82
N ALA A 65 -11.50 -18.89 -9.01
CA ALA A 65 -12.12 -17.66 -9.46
C ALA A 65 -11.18 -16.81 -10.34
N GLN A 66 -9.91 -16.72 -9.98
CA GLN A 66 -8.88 -16.04 -10.79
C GLN A 66 -8.69 -16.74 -12.15
N SER A 67 -8.68 -18.07 -12.16
CA SER A 67 -8.56 -18.84 -13.39
C SER A 67 -9.77 -18.68 -14.32
N GLU A 68 -10.97 -18.65 -13.76
CA GLU A 68 -12.21 -18.47 -14.53
C GLU A 68 -12.36 -17.05 -15.08
N LEU A 69 -11.91 -16.05 -14.34
CA LEU A 69 -11.94 -14.65 -14.76
C LEU A 69 -10.77 -14.26 -15.70
N GLY A 70 -9.82 -15.19 -15.94
CA GLY A 70 -8.64 -14.92 -16.74
C GLY A 70 -7.75 -13.82 -16.12
N VAL A 71 -7.91 -13.56 -14.84
CA VAL A 71 -7.08 -12.61 -14.11
C VAL A 71 -5.80 -13.33 -13.71
N SER A 72 -4.70 -12.97 -14.34
CA SER A 72 -3.39 -13.43 -13.88
C SER A 72 -3.21 -13.03 -12.41
N PRO A 73 -2.74 -13.96 -11.55
CA PRO A 73 -2.45 -13.60 -10.17
C PRO A 73 -1.51 -12.39 -10.18
N LEU A 74 -1.83 -11.40 -9.38
CA LEU A 74 -0.95 -10.26 -9.16
C LEU A 74 0.39 -10.81 -8.69
N VAL A 75 1.38 -10.81 -9.57
CA VAL A 75 2.74 -11.17 -9.19
C VAL A 75 3.20 -10.05 -8.27
N GLU A 76 3.24 -10.33 -6.98
CA GLU A 76 3.85 -9.42 -6.01
C GLU A 76 5.33 -9.36 -6.33
N SER A 77 5.71 -8.38 -7.11
CA SER A 77 7.09 -8.10 -7.39
C SER A 77 7.74 -7.49 -6.14
N THR A 78 8.88 -8.04 -5.75
CA THR A 78 9.66 -7.58 -4.60
C THR A 78 10.26 -6.18 -4.82
N GLU A 79 10.34 -5.72 -6.06
CA GLU A 79 10.92 -4.43 -6.41
C GLU A 79 10.04 -3.27 -5.97
N PRO A 80 10.65 -2.24 -5.34
CA PRO A 80 9.93 -1.06 -4.92
C PRO A 80 9.34 -0.31 -6.12
N LEU A 81 8.17 0.28 -5.94
CA LEU A 81 7.62 1.19 -6.93
C LEU A 81 8.49 2.45 -7.02
N LEU A 82 8.63 3.01 -8.22
CA LEU A 82 9.33 4.27 -8.45
C LEU A 82 8.84 5.38 -7.50
N GLU A 83 7.55 5.42 -7.27
CA GLU A 83 6.89 6.41 -6.40
C GLU A 83 7.35 6.30 -4.94
N THR A 84 7.72 5.09 -4.49
CA THR A 84 8.13 4.81 -3.10
C THR A 84 9.63 4.96 -2.87
N LEU A 85 10.41 5.19 -3.91
CA LEU A 85 11.85 5.45 -3.76
C LEU A 85 12.10 6.75 -2.99
N SER A 86 13.27 6.82 -2.35
CA SER A 86 13.69 8.06 -1.68
C SER A 86 13.78 9.21 -2.68
N GLN A 87 13.53 10.43 -2.21
CA GLN A 87 13.56 11.62 -3.08
C GLN A 87 14.90 11.78 -3.79
N GLN A 88 16.01 11.54 -3.10
CA GLN A 88 17.35 11.61 -3.68
C GLN A 88 17.53 10.70 -4.88
N ILE A 89 17.01 9.46 -4.81
CA ILE A 89 17.08 8.52 -5.93
C ILE A 89 16.17 8.97 -7.07
N LYS A 90 14.99 9.48 -6.74
CA LYS A 90 14.03 9.98 -7.73
C LYS A 90 14.56 11.19 -8.50
N ASP A 91 15.26 12.10 -7.82
CA ASP A 91 15.86 13.30 -8.42
C ASP A 91 16.98 12.94 -9.42
N ASP A 92 17.66 11.82 -9.18
CA ASP A 92 18.71 11.32 -10.08
C ASP A 92 18.16 10.53 -11.28
N ILE A 93 16.95 9.97 -11.19
CA ILE A 93 16.34 9.18 -12.27
C ILE A 93 15.89 10.13 -13.40
N PRO A 94 16.38 9.94 -14.63
CA PRO A 94 15.95 10.77 -15.74
C PRO A 94 14.47 10.56 -16.06
N SER A 95 13.86 11.53 -16.72
CA SER A 95 12.47 11.42 -17.14
C SER A 95 12.22 10.18 -17.99
N LEU A 96 11.11 9.53 -17.72
CA LEU A 96 10.68 8.29 -18.34
C LEU A 96 9.26 8.47 -18.89
N ILE A 97 9.10 8.46 -20.20
CA ILE A 97 7.80 8.48 -20.84
C ILE A 97 7.41 7.05 -21.19
N TYR A 98 6.37 6.54 -20.54
CA TYR A 98 5.86 5.19 -20.72
C TYR A 98 4.58 5.20 -21.56
N SER A 99 4.70 4.92 -22.85
CA SER A 99 3.63 5.13 -23.83
C SER A 99 2.79 3.89 -24.09
N ALA A 100 3.39 2.71 -24.15
CA ALA A 100 2.70 1.47 -24.45
C ALA A 100 3.22 0.28 -23.64
N HIS A 101 2.31 -0.62 -23.32
CA HIS A 101 2.56 -1.85 -22.58
C HIS A 101 1.82 -3.00 -23.27
N ASP A 102 2.55 -3.97 -23.77
CA ASP A 102 2.04 -5.19 -24.39
C ASP A 102 2.60 -6.39 -23.63
N PHE A 103 1.81 -6.90 -22.71
CA PHE A 103 2.14 -8.09 -21.95
C PHE A 103 1.56 -9.33 -22.60
N ARG A 104 2.36 -10.38 -22.75
CA ARG A 104 1.96 -11.68 -23.30
C ARG A 104 2.46 -12.82 -22.42
N PRO A 105 1.56 -13.54 -21.73
CA PRO A 105 1.96 -14.63 -20.82
C PRO A 105 2.75 -15.75 -21.53
N SER A 106 2.44 -16.02 -22.79
CA SER A 106 3.04 -17.08 -23.59
C SER A 106 3.79 -16.55 -24.81
N GLY A 107 4.34 -15.33 -24.74
CA GLY A 107 4.99 -14.72 -25.87
C GLY A 107 6.05 -13.70 -25.48
N ARG A 108 6.47 -12.91 -26.47
CA ARG A 108 7.37 -11.80 -26.21
C ARG A 108 6.56 -10.58 -25.79
N SER A 109 6.71 -10.18 -24.55
CA SER A 109 6.18 -8.93 -24.05
C SER A 109 7.02 -7.75 -24.53
N SER A 110 6.41 -6.60 -24.68
CA SER A 110 7.11 -5.38 -25.07
C SER A 110 6.52 -4.13 -24.42
N VAL A 111 7.36 -3.14 -24.21
CA VAL A 111 7.00 -1.83 -23.69
C VAL A 111 7.57 -0.74 -24.58
N VAL A 112 6.92 0.41 -24.62
CA VAL A 112 7.46 1.59 -25.31
C VAL A 112 7.82 2.64 -24.27
N LEU A 113 9.12 2.89 -24.17
CA LEU A 113 9.72 3.84 -23.22
C LEU A 113 10.47 4.91 -24.00
N ASN A 114 10.19 6.17 -23.71
CA ASN A 114 10.81 7.31 -24.42
C ASN A 114 10.72 7.24 -25.97
N GLY A 115 9.65 6.61 -26.47
CA GLY A 115 9.44 6.43 -27.91
C GLY A 115 10.15 5.21 -28.52
N GLU A 116 10.93 4.45 -27.74
CA GLU A 116 11.59 3.23 -28.19
C GLU A 116 10.87 1.99 -27.66
N SER A 117 10.66 1.00 -28.54
CA SER A 117 10.10 -0.30 -28.17
C SER A 117 11.19 -1.22 -27.65
N ALA A 118 10.95 -1.81 -26.49
CA ALA A 118 11.87 -2.76 -25.89
C ALA A 118 11.15 -3.97 -25.28
N GLY A 119 11.77 -5.11 -25.42
CA GLY A 119 11.43 -6.32 -24.68
C GLY A 119 12.26 -6.48 -23.41
N GLU A 120 12.08 -7.61 -22.76
CA GLU A 120 12.87 -7.96 -21.58
C GLU A 120 14.37 -8.02 -21.89
N ARG A 121 15.17 -7.61 -20.92
CA ARG A 121 16.64 -7.53 -20.99
C ARG A 121 17.19 -6.56 -22.04
N GLN A 122 16.35 -5.76 -22.64
CA GLN A 122 16.77 -4.73 -23.59
C GLN A 122 16.99 -3.38 -22.91
N LYS A 123 17.88 -2.59 -23.48
CA LYS A 123 18.21 -1.26 -22.99
C LYS A 123 17.49 -0.20 -23.83
N VAL A 124 16.89 0.77 -23.14
CA VAL A 124 16.26 1.94 -23.72
C VAL A 124 16.81 3.19 -23.04
N GLY A 125 17.56 3.96 -23.78
CA GLY A 125 18.21 5.16 -23.23
C GLY A 125 19.06 4.84 -22.00
N ALA A 126 18.71 5.42 -20.87
CA ALA A 126 19.41 5.19 -19.59
C ALA A 126 18.90 3.95 -18.82
N PHE A 127 17.82 3.35 -19.25
CA PHE A 127 17.14 2.25 -18.54
C PHE A 127 17.42 0.90 -19.21
N THR A 128 17.38 -0.16 -18.39
CA THR A 128 17.33 -1.54 -18.88
C THR A 128 16.02 -2.15 -18.42
N VAL A 129 15.25 -2.70 -19.35
CA VAL A 129 14.04 -3.48 -19.01
C VAL A 129 14.50 -4.80 -18.42
N VAL A 130 14.16 -5.08 -17.18
CA VAL A 130 14.52 -6.33 -16.51
C VAL A 130 13.44 -7.37 -16.79
N GLU A 131 12.20 -7.03 -16.51
CA GLU A 131 11.06 -7.92 -16.64
C GLU A 131 9.79 -7.11 -16.94
N ILE A 132 8.88 -7.68 -17.71
CA ILE A 132 7.60 -7.07 -18.04
C ILE A 132 6.50 -7.91 -17.37
N LEU A 133 5.80 -7.30 -16.42
CA LEU A 133 4.71 -7.90 -15.66
C LEU A 133 3.36 -7.51 -16.28
N PRO A 134 2.25 -8.16 -15.93
CA PRO A 134 0.93 -7.86 -16.49
C PRO A 134 0.49 -6.41 -16.33
N ASP A 135 0.86 -5.77 -15.24
CA ASP A 135 0.41 -4.42 -14.83
C ASP A 135 1.54 -3.40 -14.69
N SER A 136 2.78 -3.82 -14.93
CA SER A 136 3.95 -3.01 -14.62
C SER A 136 5.19 -3.49 -15.36
N VAL A 137 6.26 -2.74 -15.27
CA VAL A 137 7.58 -3.10 -15.79
C VAL A 137 8.62 -2.88 -14.71
N ILE A 138 9.56 -3.83 -14.60
CA ILE A 138 10.74 -3.66 -13.76
C ILE A 138 11.86 -3.09 -14.61
N LEU A 139 12.34 -1.95 -14.21
CA LEU A 139 13.42 -1.22 -14.85
C LEU A 139 14.64 -1.20 -13.93
N ARG A 140 15.80 -1.21 -14.55
CA ARG A 140 17.07 -0.95 -13.87
C ARG A 140 17.71 0.30 -14.44
N TRP A 141 18.03 1.19 -13.54
CA TRP A 141 18.82 2.38 -13.81
C TRP A 141 20.06 2.39 -12.92
N ARG A 142 21.23 2.38 -13.54
CA ARG A 142 22.50 2.15 -12.83
C ARG A 142 22.44 0.85 -12.00
N GLN A 143 22.50 0.94 -10.68
CA GLN A 143 22.43 -0.19 -9.74
C GLN A 143 21.06 -0.31 -9.05
N THR A 144 20.14 0.60 -9.32
CA THR A 144 18.82 0.63 -8.70
C THR A 144 17.80 -0.05 -9.61
N GLN A 145 17.09 -1.03 -9.06
CA GLN A 145 15.92 -1.63 -9.69
C GLN A 145 14.66 -1.06 -9.06
N PHE A 146 13.69 -0.82 -9.88
CA PHE A 146 12.39 -0.30 -9.44
C PHE A 146 11.30 -0.69 -10.44
N ARG A 147 10.09 -0.70 -9.95
CA ARG A 147 8.90 -1.05 -10.72
C ARG A 147 8.13 0.22 -11.12
N VAL A 148 7.67 0.27 -12.34
CA VAL A 148 6.81 1.33 -12.86
C VAL A 148 5.51 0.72 -13.33
N ARG A 149 4.38 1.27 -12.89
CA ARG A 149 3.06 0.83 -13.35
C ARG A 149 2.89 1.09 -14.84
N ALA A 150 2.19 0.20 -15.51
CA ALA A 150 1.93 0.32 -16.93
C ALA A 150 1.35 1.69 -17.29
N ARG A 151 1.95 2.34 -18.30
CA ARG A 151 1.58 3.66 -18.80
C ARG A 151 1.72 4.81 -17.78
N ASN A 152 2.44 4.60 -16.69
CA ASN A 152 2.76 5.68 -15.75
C ASN A 152 4.11 6.27 -16.11
N SER A 153 4.12 7.53 -16.53
CA SER A 153 5.33 8.25 -16.88
C SER A 153 5.91 8.98 -15.69
N TRP A 154 7.23 9.08 -15.64
CA TRP A 154 7.95 9.84 -14.62
C TRP A 154 8.62 11.05 -15.27
N ILE A 155 8.33 12.23 -14.75
CA ILE A 155 8.96 13.47 -15.18
C ILE A 155 9.84 13.97 -14.03
N ASN A 156 11.12 14.01 -14.27
CA ASN A 156 12.08 14.62 -13.35
C ASN A 156 12.02 16.15 -13.55
N MET A 157 11.73 16.87 -12.48
CA MET A 157 11.60 18.34 -12.48
C MET A 157 12.71 18.98 -11.65
#